data_762a0770f470ad2dc06c38674536d2d0
#
_entry.id   762a0770f470ad2dc06c38674536d2d0
#
_cell.length_a   1.000
_cell.length_b   1.000
_cell.length_c   1.000
_cell.angle_alpha   90.00
_cell.angle_beta   90.00
_cell.angle_gamma   90.00
#
_symmetry.space_group_name_H-M   'P 1'
#
loop_
_entity.id
_entity.type
_entity.pdbx_description
1 polymer ?
#
loop_
_entity_poly.entity_id
_entity_poly.type
_entity_poly.pdbx_seq_one_letter_code
_entity_poly.pdbx_strand_id
1 'polypeptide(L)'
;GDDDFGRFLKETLEEHGVRRIISRLCQEAVTTMAFVTLSPDGDRSFTFARKPGADMFIREDDVREDDIRESVIIHAGSCSLSASPAAEATVRSLRLGREMGKLVSFDVNYRDVMWKGDQDACAARVTEVLPYVDLVKISDAEAGMLGGEANIPEMMKRYGLTAVVETMGGDGAKCYFNDKVLFAAAVKGNC
;
A
#
# COMPACT_ATOMS: atom_id res chain seq x y z
N GLY A 1 15.65 4.34 -8.85
CA GLY A 1 16.52 4.26 -10.00
C GLY A 1 17.96 4.61 -9.64
N ASP A 2 18.91 4.21 -10.49
CA ASP A 2 20.28 4.68 -10.39
C ASP A 2 20.42 6.04 -11.11
N ASP A 3 19.78 7.03 -10.54
CA ASP A 3 19.73 8.40 -11.01
C ASP A 3 19.78 9.38 -9.82
N ASP A 4 19.85 10.68 -10.10
CA ASP A 4 19.96 11.70 -9.05
C ASP A 4 18.76 11.71 -8.10
N PHE A 5 17.56 11.42 -8.60
CA PHE A 5 16.37 11.32 -7.76
C PHE A 5 16.41 10.10 -6.83
N GLY A 6 16.87 8.95 -7.32
CA GLY A 6 17.04 7.74 -6.51
C GLY A 6 18.08 7.92 -5.40
N ARG A 7 19.20 8.58 -5.72
CA ARG A 7 20.22 8.94 -4.72
C ARG A 7 19.69 9.92 -3.69
N PHE A 8 19.01 10.98 -4.14
CA PHE A 8 18.38 11.96 -3.26
C PHE A 8 17.36 11.31 -2.30
N LEU A 9 16.49 10.41 -2.81
CA LEU A 9 15.53 9.71 -1.97
C LEU A 9 16.21 8.83 -0.91
N LYS A 10 17.28 8.13 -1.30
CA LYS A 10 18.04 7.30 -0.38
C LYS A 10 18.68 8.13 0.74
N GLU A 11 19.37 9.20 0.39
CA GLU A 11 19.99 10.13 1.34
C GLU A 11 18.94 10.73 2.29
N THR A 12 17.81 11.19 1.74
CA THR A 12 16.68 11.72 2.55
C THR A 12 16.16 10.71 3.56
N LEU A 13 15.99 9.44 3.17
CA LEU A 13 15.54 8.40 4.09
C LEU A 13 16.57 8.15 5.20
N GLU A 14 17.86 8.11 4.85
CA GLU A 14 18.97 7.95 5.82
C GLU A 14 19.02 9.12 6.81
N GLU A 15 18.91 10.36 6.35
CA GLU A 15 18.86 11.57 7.17
C GLU A 15 17.68 11.57 8.16
N HIS A 16 16.54 10.98 7.77
CA HIS A 16 15.35 10.84 8.61
C HIS A 16 15.37 9.57 9.49
N GLY A 17 16.48 8.89 9.56
CA GLY A 17 16.69 7.76 10.48
C GLY A 17 16.14 6.42 10.00
N VAL A 18 15.81 6.26 8.72
CA VAL A 18 15.50 4.96 8.13
C VAL A 18 16.78 4.14 8.06
N ARG A 19 16.92 3.16 8.96
CA ARG A 19 18.20 2.45 9.18
C ARG A 19 18.51 1.38 8.15
N ARG A 20 17.49 0.85 7.48
CA ARG A 20 17.65 -0.25 6.51
C ARG A 20 16.88 0.08 5.25
N ILE A 21 17.60 0.32 4.20
CA ILE A 21 17.08 0.64 2.88
C ILE A 21 17.61 -0.44 1.93
N ILE A 22 16.80 -0.88 0.98
CA ILE A 22 17.29 -1.71 -0.11
C ILE A 22 18.36 -0.91 -0.84
N SER A 23 19.61 -1.37 -0.72
CA SER A 23 20.77 -0.60 -1.17
C SER A 23 20.99 -0.67 -2.68
N ARG A 24 20.35 -1.64 -3.35
CA ARG A 24 20.47 -1.82 -4.80
C ARG A 24 19.68 -0.73 -5.52
N LEU A 25 20.38 0.14 -6.22
CA LEU A 25 19.76 1.06 -7.17
C LEU A 25 19.47 0.32 -8.48
N CYS A 26 18.27 0.53 -9.01
CA CYS A 26 17.83 -0.08 -10.25
C CYS A 26 18.48 0.63 -11.44
N GLN A 27 19.19 -0.12 -12.29
CA GLN A 27 19.79 0.39 -13.51
C GLN A 27 18.89 0.21 -14.74
N GLU A 28 17.86 -0.63 -14.63
CA GLU A 28 16.95 -0.97 -15.71
C GLU A 28 15.83 0.06 -15.92
N ALA A 29 15.63 0.95 -14.93
CA ALA A 29 14.54 1.93 -14.95
C ALA A 29 14.88 3.18 -14.15
N VAL A 30 14.22 4.28 -14.48
CA VAL A 30 14.33 5.56 -13.77
C VAL A 30 13.53 5.56 -12.48
N THR A 31 13.90 6.42 -11.54
CA THR A 31 13.09 6.66 -10.34
C THR A 31 11.68 7.11 -10.75
N THR A 32 10.66 6.47 -10.20
CA THR A 32 9.27 6.86 -10.45
C THR A 32 9.01 8.25 -9.91
N MET A 33 8.46 9.11 -10.76
CA MET A 33 8.04 10.46 -10.40
C MET A 33 6.54 10.59 -10.49
N ALA A 34 5.94 11.27 -9.51
CA ALA A 34 4.54 11.64 -9.51
C ALA A 34 4.43 13.17 -9.59
N PHE A 35 3.80 13.66 -10.64
CA PHE A 35 3.48 15.07 -10.80
C PHE A 35 2.05 15.30 -10.32
N VAL A 36 1.88 16.21 -9.38
CA VAL A 36 0.57 16.56 -8.82
C VAL A 36 0.12 17.89 -9.39
N THR A 37 -1.03 17.89 -10.05
CA THR A 37 -1.69 19.12 -10.50
C THR A 37 -2.88 19.40 -9.59
N LEU A 38 -2.95 20.61 -9.08
CA LEU A 38 -4.08 21.08 -8.29
C LEU A 38 -5.02 21.86 -9.21
N SER A 39 -6.31 21.53 -9.20
CA SER A 39 -7.34 22.32 -9.87
C SER A 39 -7.82 23.45 -8.94
N PRO A 40 -8.48 24.51 -9.49
CA PRO A 40 -8.94 25.66 -8.70
C PRO A 40 -9.94 25.30 -7.58
N ASP A 41 -10.64 24.18 -7.70
CA ASP A 41 -11.57 23.62 -6.72
C ASP A 41 -10.90 22.72 -5.65
N GLY A 42 -9.57 22.59 -5.73
CA GLY A 42 -8.76 21.81 -4.77
C GLY A 42 -8.61 20.34 -5.10
N ASP A 43 -9.19 19.86 -6.19
CA ASP A 43 -8.99 18.50 -6.67
C ASP A 43 -7.56 18.26 -7.13
N ARG A 44 -7.09 17.03 -6.94
CA ARG A 44 -5.72 16.60 -7.27
C ARG A 44 -5.75 15.60 -8.41
N SER A 45 -5.01 15.88 -9.48
CA SER A 45 -4.72 14.90 -10.50
C SER A 45 -3.25 14.47 -10.43
N PHE A 46 -2.99 13.22 -10.78
CA PHE A 46 -1.64 12.63 -10.72
C PHE A 46 -1.21 12.16 -12.09
N THR A 47 -0.01 12.58 -12.51
CA THR A 47 0.67 12.06 -13.69
C THR A 47 1.95 11.35 -13.24
N PHE A 48 2.10 10.08 -13.61
CA PHE A 48 3.26 9.28 -13.24
C PHE A 48 4.23 9.08 -14.39
N ALA A 49 5.50 9.39 -14.18
CA ALA A 49 6.60 8.93 -15.02
C ALA A 49 7.07 7.56 -14.51
N ARG A 50 6.45 6.46 -15.00
CA ARG A 50 6.62 5.07 -14.54
C ARG A 50 6.46 4.10 -15.73
N LYS A 51 7.33 4.24 -16.78
CA LYS A 51 7.23 3.40 -18.00
C LYS A 51 8.61 2.93 -18.48
N PRO A 52 9.28 1.98 -17.77
CA PRO A 52 9.05 1.47 -16.42
C PRO A 52 9.58 2.41 -15.32
N GLY A 53 9.10 2.25 -14.10
CA GLY A 53 9.65 2.89 -12.91
C GLY A 53 10.48 1.90 -12.09
N ALA A 54 11.50 2.37 -11.40
CA ALA A 54 12.42 1.53 -10.64
C ALA A 54 11.74 0.74 -9.51
N ASP A 55 10.65 1.26 -8.96
CA ASP A 55 9.82 0.60 -7.94
C ASP A 55 9.21 -0.73 -8.43
N MET A 56 9.08 -0.92 -9.74
CA MET A 56 8.57 -2.16 -10.33
C MET A 56 9.61 -3.30 -10.32
N PHE A 57 10.88 -3.00 -10.06
CA PHE A 57 12.00 -3.94 -10.14
C PHE A 57 12.49 -4.45 -8.78
N ILE A 58 11.73 -4.23 -7.72
CA ILE A 58 11.97 -4.87 -6.43
C ILE A 58 11.72 -6.36 -6.60
N ARG A 59 12.67 -7.21 -6.17
CA ARG A 59 12.65 -8.65 -6.35
C ARG A 59 12.49 -9.37 -5.02
N GLU A 60 12.09 -10.61 -5.05
CA GLU A 60 11.98 -11.44 -3.84
C GLU A 60 13.30 -11.54 -3.06
N ASP A 61 14.44 -11.54 -3.76
CA ASP A 61 15.78 -11.55 -3.14
C ASP A 61 16.12 -10.24 -2.42
N ASP A 62 15.45 -9.14 -2.75
CA ASP A 62 15.58 -7.86 -2.03
C ASP A 62 14.86 -7.92 -0.66
N VAL A 63 13.94 -8.88 -0.45
CA VAL A 63 13.21 -9.09 0.81
C VAL A 63 14.02 -10.00 1.72
N ARG A 64 14.77 -9.41 2.65
CA ARG A 64 15.63 -10.14 3.59
C ARG A 64 14.83 -10.61 4.80
N GLU A 65 14.93 -11.89 5.13
CA GLU A 65 14.22 -12.46 6.28
C GLU A 65 14.63 -11.83 7.60
N ASP A 66 15.91 -11.43 7.74
CA ASP A 66 16.37 -10.76 8.95
C ASP A 66 15.69 -9.39 9.16
N ASP A 67 15.43 -8.64 8.07
CA ASP A 67 14.72 -7.38 8.16
C ASP A 67 13.26 -7.59 8.61
N ILE A 68 12.61 -8.65 8.10
CA ILE A 68 11.27 -9.06 8.56
C ILE A 68 11.31 -9.48 10.03
N ARG A 69 12.30 -10.30 10.42
CA ARG A 69 12.43 -10.81 11.80
C ARG A 69 12.62 -9.69 12.82
N GLU A 70 13.38 -8.66 12.50
CA GLU A 70 13.63 -7.52 13.37
C GLU A 70 12.50 -6.46 13.35
N SER A 71 11.60 -6.54 12.39
CA SER A 71 10.45 -5.65 12.31
C SER A 71 9.34 -6.04 13.28
N VAL A 72 8.56 -5.08 13.73
CA VAL A 72 7.33 -5.29 14.52
C VAL A 72 6.12 -5.31 13.61
N ILE A 73 6.13 -4.45 12.59
CA ILE A 73 5.04 -4.28 11.62
C ILE A 73 5.61 -4.43 10.21
N ILE A 74 4.91 -5.18 9.39
CA ILE A 74 5.14 -5.22 7.94
C ILE A 74 4.00 -4.47 7.26
N HIS A 75 4.32 -3.49 6.43
CA HIS A 75 3.32 -2.70 5.72
C HIS A 75 3.55 -2.71 4.22
N ALA A 76 2.47 -2.87 3.46
CA ALA A 76 2.48 -2.76 2.00
C ALA A 76 1.19 -2.12 1.47
N GLY A 77 1.13 -1.89 0.17
CA GLY A 77 -0.06 -1.40 -0.52
C GLY A 77 -0.16 -1.92 -1.95
N SER A 78 -1.30 -1.67 -2.61
CA SER A 78 -1.61 -2.25 -3.92
C SER A 78 -0.70 -1.76 -5.05
N CYS A 79 -0.08 -0.60 -4.91
CA CYS A 79 0.79 -0.04 -5.95
C CYS A 79 1.93 -1.00 -6.34
N SER A 80 2.52 -1.69 -5.35
CA SER A 80 3.57 -2.67 -5.58
C SER A 80 3.06 -4.00 -6.15
N LEU A 81 1.76 -4.28 -6.03
CA LEU A 81 1.13 -5.47 -6.63
C LEU A 81 0.81 -5.29 -8.12
N SER A 82 0.91 -4.07 -8.66
CA SER A 82 0.49 -3.73 -10.02
C SER A 82 1.42 -4.24 -11.12
N ALA A 83 2.62 -4.69 -10.79
CA ALA A 83 3.60 -5.19 -11.76
C ALA A 83 4.62 -6.14 -11.13
N SER A 84 5.00 -7.18 -11.89
CA SER A 84 6.12 -8.06 -11.57
C SER A 84 7.46 -7.39 -11.92
N PRO A 85 8.56 -7.68 -11.18
CA PRO A 85 8.67 -8.63 -10.06
C PRO A 85 8.29 -8.05 -8.69
N ALA A 86 7.90 -6.77 -8.59
CA ALA A 86 7.58 -6.14 -7.29
C ALA A 86 6.36 -6.77 -6.62
N ALA A 87 5.42 -7.31 -7.40
CA ALA A 87 4.26 -8.01 -6.87
C ALA A 87 4.65 -9.26 -6.07
N GLU A 88 5.55 -10.09 -6.61
CA GLU A 88 6.06 -11.29 -5.96
C GLU A 88 6.83 -10.95 -4.68
N ALA A 89 7.69 -9.94 -4.73
CA ALA A 89 8.41 -9.44 -3.56
C ALA A 89 7.46 -8.96 -2.46
N THR A 90 6.39 -8.27 -2.83
CA THR A 90 5.36 -7.81 -1.90
C THR A 90 4.63 -8.98 -1.24
N VAL A 91 4.15 -9.95 -2.03
CA VAL A 91 3.51 -11.16 -1.51
C VAL A 91 4.43 -11.92 -0.57
N ARG A 92 5.73 -12.09 -0.95
CA ARG A 92 6.74 -12.72 -0.09
C ARG A 92 6.88 -12.00 1.25
N SER A 93 6.97 -10.66 1.24
CA SER A 93 7.16 -9.89 2.47
C SER A 93 5.98 -10.01 3.44
N LEU A 94 4.74 -9.95 2.91
CA LEU A 94 3.53 -10.11 3.71
C LEU A 94 3.41 -11.53 4.28
N ARG A 95 3.68 -12.55 3.46
CA ARG A 95 3.68 -13.95 3.88
C ARG A 95 4.71 -14.22 4.98
N LEU A 96 5.96 -13.81 4.80
CA LEU A 96 7.00 -13.94 5.83
C LEU A 96 6.63 -13.19 7.11
N GLY A 97 6.05 -11.98 7.00
CA GLY A 97 5.54 -11.24 8.14
C GLY A 97 4.53 -12.08 8.94
N ARG A 98 3.55 -12.66 8.28
CA ARG A 98 2.53 -13.53 8.89
C ARG A 98 3.14 -14.77 9.54
N GLU A 99 4.02 -15.48 8.81
CA GLU A 99 4.70 -16.70 9.29
C GLU A 99 5.57 -16.41 10.54
N MET A 100 6.17 -15.23 10.63
CA MET A 100 7.01 -14.81 11.76
C MET A 100 6.22 -14.11 12.89
N GLY A 101 4.87 -14.10 12.83
CA GLY A 101 4.02 -13.52 13.86
C GLY A 101 4.13 -12.01 13.98
N LYS A 102 4.43 -11.31 12.89
CA LYS A 102 4.46 -9.85 12.82
C LYS A 102 3.06 -9.33 12.59
N LEU A 103 2.80 -8.07 13.01
CA LEU A 103 1.60 -7.37 12.61
C LEU A 103 1.72 -6.99 11.13
N VAL A 104 0.82 -7.50 10.29
CA VAL A 104 0.82 -7.22 8.85
C VAL A 104 -0.29 -6.23 8.52
N SER A 105 0.10 -5.08 7.99
CA SER A 105 -0.80 -3.98 7.62
C SER A 105 -0.79 -3.77 6.11
N PHE A 106 -1.95 -3.52 5.53
CA PHE A 106 -2.09 -3.28 4.09
C PHE A 106 -3.02 -2.10 3.82
N ASP A 107 -2.56 -1.14 3.02
CA ASP A 107 -3.40 -0.05 2.49
C ASP A 107 -3.73 -0.36 1.03
N VAL A 108 -5.01 -0.53 0.70
CA VAL A 108 -5.43 -0.82 -0.68
C VAL A 108 -4.94 0.28 -1.61
N ASN A 109 -5.14 1.54 -1.24
CA ASN A 109 -4.53 2.72 -1.86
C ASN A 109 -4.50 2.65 -3.39
N TYR A 110 -5.65 2.34 -3.99
CA TYR A 110 -5.82 2.19 -5.43
C TYR A 110 -5.37 3.45 -6.18
N ARG A 111 -4.66 3.25 -7.27
CA ARG A 111 -4.27 4.32 -8.19
C ARG A 111 -4.58 3.88 -9.62
N ASP A 112 -5.56 4.51 -10.21
CA ASP A 112 -6.08 4.22 -11.57
C ASP A 112 -4.95 4.08 -12.60
N VAL A 113 -4.01 5.02 -12.59
CA VAL A 113 -2.87 5.03 -13.53
C VAL A 113 -1.99 3.79 -13.40
N MET A 114 -1.80 3.26 -12.18
CA MET A 114 -0.96 2.07 -11.95
C MET A 114 -1.63 0.78 -12.39
N TRP A 115 -2.94 0.74 -12.28
CA TRP A 115 -3.78 -0.41 -12.64
C TRP A 115 -4.40 -0.26 -14.04
N LYS A 116 -4.09 0.83 -14.79
CA LYS A 116 -4.63 1.11 -16.13
C LYS A 116 -6.16 1.13 -16.17
N GLY A 117 -6.81 1.58 -15.11
CA GLY A 117 -8.25 1.59 -14.94
C GLY A 117 -8.88 0.25 -14.57
N ASP A 118 -8.09 -0.82 -14.45
CA ASP A 118 -8.58 -2.17 -14.16
C ASP A 118 -8.73 -2.38 -12.64
N GLN A 119 -9.89 -1.98 -12.11
CA GLN A 119 -10.24 -2.15 -10.70
C GLN A 119 -10.40 -3.63 -10.32
N ASP A 120 -10.90 -4.45 -11.23
CA ASP A 120 -11.11 -5.88 -10.99
C ASP A 120 -9.77 -6.61 -10.85
N ALA A 121 -8.78 -6.28 -11.68
CA ALA A 121 -7.43 -6.80 -11.51
C ALA A 121 -6.81 -6.38 -10.17
N CYS A 122 -7.00 -5.12 -9.74
CA CYS A 122 -6.57 -4.67 -8.43
C CYS A 122 -7.25 -5.46 -7.31
N ALA A 123 -8.58 -5.57 -7.33
CA ALA A 123 -9.36 -6.31 -6.33
C ALA A 123 -8.92 -7.78 -6.24
N ALA A 124 -8.68 -8.43 -7.37
CA ALA A 124 -8.17 -9.80 -7.42
C ALA A 124 -6.81 -9.92 -6.71
N ARG A 125 -5.85 -9.06 -7.04
CA ARG A 125 -4.51 -9.07 -6.43
C ARG A 125 -4.53 -8.70 -4.94
N VAL A 126 -5.39 -7.76 -4.54
CA VAL A 126 -5.62 -7.45 -3.11
C VAL A 126 -6.16 -8.69 -2.40
N THR A 127 -7.16 -9.36 -2.97
CA THR A 127 -7.77 -10.57 -2.39
C THR A 127 -6.74 -11.69 -2.18
N GLU A 128 -5.75 -11.86 -3.06
CA GLU A 128 -4.68 -12.85 -2.91
C GLU A 128 -3.81 -12.61 -1.68
N VAL A 129 -3.63 -11.37 -1.23
CA VAL A 129 -2.78 -11.05 -0.08
C VAL A 129 -3.52 -10.97 1.24
N LEU A 130 -4.86 -10.82 1.24
CA LEU A 130 -5.65 -10.73 2.47
C LEU A 130 -5.40 -11.86 3.49
N PRO A 131 -5.15 -13.14 3.09
CA PRO A 131 -4.83 -14.21 4.04
C PRO A 131 -3.58 -13.96 4.89
N TYR A 132 -2.70 -13.05 4.47
CA TYR A 132 -1.46 -12.71 5.17
C TYR A 132 -1.58 -11.44 6.02
N VAL A 133 -2.71 -10.74 5.95
CA VAL A 133 -2.90 -9.40 6.52
C VAL A 133 -3.70 -9.47 7.83
N ASP A 134 -3.35 -8.63 8.79
CA ASP A 134 -4.09 -8.43 10.04
C ASP A 134 -4.94 -7.16 10.00
N LEU A 135 -4.40 -6.08 9.42
CA LEU A 135 -5.05 -4.77 9.36
C LEU A 135 -5.11 -4.27 7.92
N VAL A 136 -6.33 -3.99 7.46
CA VAL A 136 -6.56 -3.40 6.13
C VAL A 136 -7.06 -1.96 6.29
N LYS A 137 -6.48 -1.04 5.52
CA LYS A 137 -7.05 0.30 5.32
C LYS A 137 -7.60 0.39 3.90
N ILE A 138 -8.81 0.92 3.79
CA ILE A 138 -9.52 1.18 2.53
C ILE A 138 -10.17 2.56 2.56
N SER A 139 -10.44 3.13 1.40
CA SER A 139 -11.41 4.22 1.25
C SER A 139 -12.81 3.65 0.99
N ASP A 140 -13.84 4.48 1.08
CA ASP A 140 -15.22 4.15 0.68
C ASP A 140 -15.31 3.66 -0.77
N ALA A 141 -14.60 4.31 -1.69
CA ALA A 141 -14.51 3.90 -3.10
C ALA A 141 -13.85 2.50 -3.23
N GLU A 142 -12.78 2.24 -2.47
CA GLU A 142 -12.07 0.96 -2.48
C GLU A 142 -12.89 -0.15 -1.81
N ALA A 143 -13.72 0.19 -0.82
CA ALA A 143 -14.69 -0.75 -0.25
C ALA A 143 -15.63 -1.28 -1.35
N GLY A 144 -16.07 -0.40 -2.27
CA GLY A 144 -16.87 -0.78 -3.44
C GLY A 144 -16.20 -1.84 -4.31
N MET A 145 -14.89 -1.74 -4.54
CA MET A 145 -14.11 -2.72 -5.32
C MET A 145 -14.04 -4.10 -4.64
N LEU A 146 -14.15 -4.15 -3.33
CA LEU A 146 -14.08 -5.38 -2.52
C LEU A 146 -15.45 -5.91 -2.09
N GLY A 147 -16.51 -5.53 -2.78
CA GLY A 147 -17.87 -6.00 -2.55
C GLY A 147 -18.74 -5.08 -1.68
N GLY A 148 -18.27 -3.89 -1.40
CA GLY A 148 -19.00 -2.85 -0.65
C GLY A 148 -18.82 -2.93 0.86
N GLU A 149 -19.22 -1.86 1.55
CA GLU A 149 -19.16 -1.75 3.02
C GLU A 149 -19.82 -2.93 3.72
N ALA A 150 -20.99 -3.36 3.23
CA ALA A 150 -21.74 -4.48 3.82
C ALA A 150 -20.96 -5.81 3.79
N ASN A 151 -19.97 -5.95 2.92
CA ASN A 151 -19.13 -7.14 2.79
C ASN A 151 -17.94 -7.15 3.77
N ILE A 152 -17.61 -6.03 4.41
CA ILE A 152 -16.44 -5.92 5.29
C ILE A 152 -16.45 -6.97 6.42
N PRO A 153 -17.55 -7.19 7.16
CA PRO A 153 -17.56 -8.21 8.23
C PRO A 153 -17.31 -9.62 7.71
N GLU A 154 -17.87 -9.98 6.55
CA GLU A 154 -17.66 -11.29 5.93
C GLU A 154 -16.23 -11.45 5.43
N MET A 155 -15.66 -10.42 4.82
CA MET A 155 -14.25 -10.37 4.41
C MET A 155 -13.32 -10.54 5.61
N MET A 156 -13.58 -9.85 6.72
CA MET A 156 -12.81 -9.99 7.96
C MET A 156 -12.82 -11.42 8.46
N LYS A 157 -13.99 -12.04 8.53
CA LYS A 157 -14.15 -13.43 8.96
C LYS A 157 -13.47 -14.41 8.02
N ARG A 158 -13.65 -14.23 6.71
CA ARG A 158 -13.10 -15.11 5.67
C ARG A 158 -11.58 -15.15 5.67
N TYR A 159 -10.93 -14.01 5.86
CA TYR A 159 -9.46 -13.88 5.77
C TYR A 159 -8.78 -13.78 7.14
N GLY A 160 -9.55 -13.76 8.23
CA GLY A 160 -9.01 -13.66 9.59
C GLY A 160 -8.41 -12.29 9.90
N LEU A 161 -8.97 -11.22 9.32
CA LEU A 161 -8.50 -9.85 9.56
C LEU A 161 -8.85 -9.42 10.98
N THR A 162 -7.89 -8.81 11.66
CA THR A 162 -8.10 -8.26 13.01
C THR A 162 -8.88 -6.95 12.95
N ALA A 163 -8.59 -6.10 11.98
CA ALA A 163 -9.29 -4.82 11.82
C ALA A 163 -9.34 -4.38 10.35
N VAL A 164 -10.39 -3.62 10.02
CA VAL A 164 -10.48 -2.85 8.77
C VAL A 164 -10.77 -1.40 9.12
N VAL A 165 -9.99 -0.47 8.55
CA VAL A 165 -10.22 0.97 8.66
C VAL A 165 -10.72 1.48 7.32
N GLU A 166 -11.93 2.01 7.29
CA GLU A 166 -12.55 2.65 6.13
C GLU A 166 -12.50 4.17 6.29
N THR A 167 -11.86 4.86 5.37
CA THR A 167 -11.80 6.32 5.35
C THR A 167 -12.80 6.88 4.36
N MET A 168 -13.55 7.92 4.76
CA MET A 168 -14.66 8.52 4.02
C MET A 168 -14.45 10.02 3.79
N GLY A 169 -13.20 10.43 3.56
CA GLY A 169 -12.85 11.83 3.34
C GLY A 169 -13.35 12.76 4.44
N GLY A 170 -14.15 13.77 4.05
CA GLY A 170 -14.73 14.75 4.99
C GLY A 170 -15.75 14.19 5.98
N ASP A 171 -16.24 12.96 5.77
CA ASP A 171 -17.20 12.32 6.66
C ASP A 171 -16.51 11.54 7.80
N GLY A 172 -15.19 11.38 7.73
CA GLY A 172 -14.41 10.76 8.80
C GLY A 172 -13.93 9.34 8.47
N ALA A 173 -13.94 8.46 9.48
CA ALA A 173 -13.49 7.09 9.32
C ALA A 173 -14.27 6.13 10.21
N LYS A 174 -14.42 4.88 9.74
CA LYS A 174 -14.92 3.75 10.50
C LYS A 174 -13.79 2.76 10.76
N CYS A 175 -13.82 2.14 11.93
CA CYS A 175 -12.94 1.02 12.25
C CYS A 175 -13.79 -0.20 12.65
N TYR A 176 -13.70 -1.26 11.88
CA TYR A 176 -14.32 -2.55 12.15
C TYR A 176 -13.33 -3.39 12.94
N PHE A 177 -13.70 -3.76 14.16
CA PHE A 177 -12.83 -4.49 15.09
C PHE A 177 -13.67 -5.21 16.14
N ASN A 178 -13.43 -6.51 16.37
CA ASN A 178 -14.13 -7.33 17.39
C ASN A 178 -15.66 -7.21 17.31
N ASP A 179 -16.24 -7.42 16.14
CA ASP A 179 -17.67 -7.31 15.86
C ASP A 179 -18.30 -5.93 16.20
N LYS A 180 -17.46 -4.91 16.34
CA LYS A 180 -17.86 -3.52 16.58
C LYS A 180 -17.43 -2.64 15.43
N VAL A 181 -18.22 -1.59 15.23
CA VAL A 181 -17.87 -0.49 14.33
C VAL A 181 -17.68 0.77 15.17
N LEU A 182 -16.46 1.27 15.19
CA LEU A 182 -16.12 2.54 15.81
C LEU A 182 -16.10 3.62 14.73
N PHE A 183 -16.64 4.79 15.03
CA PHE A 183 -16.66 5.91 14.11
C PHE A 183 -15.89 7.09 14.69
N ALA A 184 -15.10 7.73 13.85
CA ALA A 184 -14.41 8.99 14.15
C ALA A 184 -14.77 10.02 13.07
N ALA A 185 -15.36 11.14 13.48
CA ALA A 185 -15.64 12.25 12.57
C ALA A 185 -14.35 12.89 12.06
N ALA A 186 -14.39 13.43 10.85
CA ALA A 186 -13.27 14.20 10.32
C ALA A 186 -13.03 15.47 11.15
N VAL A 187 -11.76 15.76 11.43
CA VAL A 187 -11.37 17.03 12.05
C VAL A 187 -11.36 18.10 10.96
N LYS A 188 -12.21 19.12 11.10
CA LYS A 188 -12.20 20.29 10.19
C LYS A 188 -10.93 21.09 10.49
N GLY A 189 -9.92 20.96 9.63
CA GLY A 189 -8.77 21.85 9.62
C GLY A 189 -9.09 23.12 8.82
N ASN A 190 -8.57 24.27 9.26
CA ASN A 190 -8.48 25.44 8.37
C ASN A 190 -7.32 25.12 7.40
N CYS A 191 -7.68 24.82 6.13
CA CYS A 191 -6.73 24.77 5.02
C CYS A 191 -6.51 26.17 4.47
#